data_616160230b197448e3c5b8ebb2c71877
#
_entry.id   616160230b197448e3c5b8ebb2c71877
#
_cell.length_a   1.000
_cell.length_b   1.000
_cell.length_c   1.000
_cell.angle_alpha   90.00
_cell.angle_beta   90.00
_cell.angle_gamma   90.00
#
_symmetry.space_group_name_H-M   'P 1'
#
loop_
_entity.id
_entity.type
_entity.pdbx_description
1 polymer ?
#
loop_
_entity_poly.entity_id
_entity_poly.type
_entity_poly.pdbx_seq_one_letter_code
_entity_poly.pdbx_strand_id
1 'polypeptide(L)'
;MKDFLKNVFATIVGIMVLTLIMCIIGVISIVGMVASESATTKLSDNSVFVISLNGAMGEREPALDFISTISGGGAQGLGLDNLTDAIAKAKDSKEIKGIYLEAGAFMPDTPASAEALRKALVDFKKSGKWIVAYGDSYTQMTY
;
A
#
# COMPACT_ATOMS: atom_id res chain seq x y z
N MET A 1 17.85 4.73 -57.88
CA MET A 1 16.60 5.19 -57.21
C MET A 1 15.83 4.02 -56.53
N LYS A 2 15.67 2.88 -57.17
CA LYS A 2 14.93 1.74 -56.57
C LYS A 2 15.55 1.20 -55.26
N ASP A 3 16.87 1.12 -55.18
CA ASP A 3 17.58 0.61 -54.02
C ASP A 3 17.57 1.61 -52.84
N PHE A 4 17.58 2.89 -53.13
CA PHE A 4 17.40 3.94 -52.15
C PHE A 4 16.02 3.84 -51.46
N LEU A 5 14.94 3.70 -52.27
CA LEU A 5 13.60 3.54 -51.74
C LEU A 5 13.45 2.25 -50.88
N LYS A 6 14.06 1.15 -51.32
CA LYS A 6 14.07 -0.10 -50.55
C LYS A 6 14.71 0.07 -49.15
N ASN A 7 15.86 0.74 -49.12
CA ASN A 7 16.57 0.97 -47.86
C ASN A 7 15.79 1.89 -46.93
N VAL A 8 15.18 2.96 -47.45
CA VAL A 8 14.32 3.85 -46.66
C VAL A 8 13.10 3.10 -46.11
N PHE A 9 12.46 2.26 -46.93
CA PHE A 9 11.31 1.50 -46.50
C PHE A 9 11.69 0.44 -45.43
N ALA A 10 12.83 -0.22 -45.60
CA ALA A 10 13.35 -1.17 -44.62
C ALA A 10 13.64 -0.49 -43.26
N THR A 11 14.18 0.71 -43.26
CA THR A 11 14.48 1.47 -42.05
C THR A 11 13.18 1.88 -41.34
N ILE A 12 12.18 2.37 -42.06
CA ILE A 12 10.89 2.74 -41.50
C ILE A 12 10.20 1.51 -40.84
N VAL A 13 10.19 0.39 -41.54
CA VAL A 13 9.63 -0.85 -41.02
C VAL A 13 10.38 -1.31 -39.78
N GLY A 14 11.73 -1.22 -39.80
CA GLY A 14 12.56 -1.59 -38.65
C GLY A 14 12.26 -0.75 -37.40
N ILE A 15 12.14 0.57 -37.57
CA ILE A 15 11.79 1.49 -36.47
C ILE A 15 10.37 1.18 -35.93
N MET A 16 9.42 0.94 -36.84
CA MET A 16 8.06 0.62 -36.47
C MET A 16 7.95 -0.68 -35.64
N VAL A 17 8.67 -1.72 -36.04
CA VAL A 17 8.73 -2.98 -35.30
C VAL A 17 9.40 -2.78 -33.95
N LEU A 18 10.50 -2.05 -33.87
CA LEU A 18 11.20 -1.77 -32.63
C LEU A 18 10.30 -1.00 -31.63
N THR A 19 9.59 0.01 -32.11
CA THR A 19 8.65 0.77 -31.31
C THR A 19 7.52 -0.10 -30.78
N LEU A 20 7.00 -1.00 -31.60
CA LEU A 20 5.94 -1.93 -31.20
C LEU A 20 6.41 -2.89 -30.10
N ILE A 21 7.63 -3.42 -30.21
CA ILE A 21 8.24 -4.31 -29.20
C ILE A 21 8.41 -3.54 -27.89
N MET A 22 8.92 -2.32 -27.92
CA MET A 22 9.09 -1.48 -26.72
C MET A 22 7.76 -1.16 -26.04
N CYS A 23 6.70 -0.90 -26.81
CA CYS A 23 5.36 -0.72 -26.27
C CYS A 23 4.83 -1.98 -25.56
N ILE A 24 5.03 -3.16 -26.16
CA ILE A 24 4.59 -4.42 -25.54
C ILE A 24 5.32 -4.65 -24.22
N ILE A 25 6.64 -4.48 -24.20
CA ILE A 25 7.45 -4.63 -22.96
C ILE A 25 6.99 -3.63 -21.90
N GLY A 26 6.73 -2.38 -22.29
CA GLY A 26 6.21 -1.35 -21.37
C GLY A 26 4.88 -1.73 -20.75
N VAL A 27 3.93 -2.21 -21.54
CA VAL A 27 2.62 -2.66 -21.06
C VAL A 27 2.75 -3.86 -20.12
N ILE A 28 3.56 -4.86 -20.47
CA ILE A 28 3.78 -6.04 -19.61
C ILE A 28 4.42 -5.63 -18.28
N SER A 29 5.36 -4.69 -18.29
CA SER A 29 5.99 -4.18 -17.07
C SER A 29 5.00 -3.49 -16.15
N ILE A 30 4.12 -2.64 -16.70
CA ILE A 30 3.09 -1.94 -15.92
C ILE A 30 2.08 -2.94 -15.35
N VAL A 31 1.60 -3.88 -16.17
CA VAL A 31 0.66 -4.92 -15.71
C VAL A 31 1.30 -5.80 -14.64
N GLY A 32 2.57 -6.15 -14.79
CA GLY A 32 3.32 -6.92 -13.81
C GLY A 32 3.45 -6.20 -12.45
N MET A 33 3.69 -4.89 -12.46
CA MET A 33 3.72 -4.08 -11.23
C MET A 33 2.36 -4.06 -10.53
N VAL A 34 1.29 -3.79 -11.26
CA VAL A 34 -0.07 -3.74 -10.68
C VAL A 34 -0.52 -5.13 -10.18
N ALA A 35 -0.19 -6.19 -10.89
CA ALA A 35 -0.50 -7.55 -10.46
C ALA A 35 0.30 -7.97 -9.21
N SER A 36 1.53 -7.46 -9.04
CA SER A 36 2.35 -7.71 -7.85
C SER A 36 1.77 -7.07 -6.60
N GLU A 37 1.16 -5.89 -6.73
CA GLU A 37 0.50 -5.19 -5.62
C GLU A 37 -0.80 -5.90 -5.18
N SER A 38 -1.44 -6.60 -6.11
CA SER A 38 -2.67 -7.38 -5.84
C SER A 38 -2.40 -8.83 -5.41
N ALA A 39 -1.13 -9.23 -5.28
CA ALA A 39 -0.77 -10.56 -4.84
C ALA A 39 -1.23 -10.75 -3.39
N THR A 40 -2.34 -11.46 -3.21
CA THR A 40 -2.79 -11.88 -1.89
C THR A 40 -1.72 -12.77 -1.27
N THR A 41 -0.95 -12.21 -0.36
CA THR A 41 0.01 -12.98 0.43
C THR A 41 -0.76 -14.05 1.19
N LYS A 42 -0.44 -15.32 0.95
CA LYS A 42 -1.01 -16.41 1.76
C LYS A 42 -0.54 -16.22 3.19
N LEU A 43 -1.46 -15.88 4.06
CA LEU A 43 -1.20 -15.79 5.49
C LEU A 43 -0.93 -17.20 6.04
N SER A 44 0.09 -17.31 6.87
CA SER A 44 0.35 -18.54 7.62
C SER A 44 -0.63 -18.65 8.78
N ASP A 45 -0.94 -19.88 9.19
CA ASP A 45 -1.73 -20.11 10.39
C ASP A 45 -1.05 -19.48 11.62
N ASN A 46 -1.85 -18.91 12.51
CA ASN A 46 -1.39 -18.19 13.70
C ASN A 46 -0.57 -16.91 13.43
N SER A 47 -0.87 -16.21 12.36
CA SER A 47 -0.26 -14.90 12.07
C SER A 47 -0.73 -13.82 13.03
N VAL A 48 0.12 -12.83 13.24
CA VAL A 48 -0.16 -11.60 13.99
C VAL A 48 -0.16 -10.43 13.02
N PHE A 49 -1.21 -9.61 13.07
CA PHE A 49 -1.26 -8.40 12.27
C PHE A 49 -0.50 -7.28 12.98
N VAL A 50 0.62 -6.87 12.41
CA VAL A 50 1.45 -5.79 12.95
C VAL A 50 1.00 -4.47 12.33
N ILE A 51 0.65 -3.51 13.17
CA ILE A 51 0.28 -2.15 12.77
C ILE A 51 1.32 -1.20 13.37
N SER A 52 2.16 -0.61 12.53
CA SER A 52 3.13 0.40 12.95
C SER A 52 2.54 1.79 12.71
N LEU A 53 2.18 2.48 13.79
CA LEU A 53 1.65 3.83 13.76
C LEU A 53 2.80 4.83 13.92
N ASN A 54 3.31 5.34 12.82
CA ASN A 54 4.38 6.34 12.80
C ASN A 54 3.99 7.52 11.90
N GLY A 55 4.24 8.73 12.38
CA GLY A 55 4.00 9.96 11.63
C GLY A 55 2.53 10.42 11.63
N ALA A 56 2.17 11.24 10.65
CA ALA A 56 0.83 11.80 10.53
C ALA A 56 -0.13 10.77 9.89
N MET A 57 -1.31 10.63 10.47
CA MET A 57 -2.39 9.84 9.92
C MET A 57 -3.44 10.78 9.32
N GLY A 58 -3.63 10.71 8.01
CA GLY A 58 -4.71 11.40 7.31
C GLY A 58 -5.97 10.54 7.19
N GLU A 59 -7.07 11.16 6.83
CA GLU A 59 -8.35 10.47 6.59
C GLU A 59 -8.23 9.48 5.42
N ARG A 60 -7.51 9.87 4.38
CA ARG A 60 -7.21 9.04 3.21
C ARG A 60 -5.71 8.92 2.99
N GLU A 61 -5.30 7.81 2.43
CA GLU A 61 -3.94 7.67 1.94
C GLU A 61 -3.68 8.74 0.88
N PRO A 62 -2.59 9.54 1.02
CA PRO A 62 -2.25 10.49 -0.04
C PRO A 62 -2.04 9.74 -1.34
N ALA A 63 -2.68 10.20 -2.41
CA ALA A 63 -2.48 9.64 -3.74
C ALA A 63 -0.98 9.63 -4.04
N LEU A 64 -0.44 8.47 -4.41
CA LEU A 64 0.95 8.33 -4.83
C LEU A 64 1.19 9.28 -5.99
N ASP A 65 1.79 10.42 -5.71
CA ASP A 65 2.25 11.32 -6.75
C ASP A 65 3.46 10.67 -7.44
N PHE A 66 3.43 10.60 -8.75
CA PHE A 66 4.50 10.03 -9.57
C PHE A 66 5.88 10.60 -9.19
N ILE A 67 5.93 11.86 -8.82
CA ILE A 67 7.14 12.56 -8.38
C ILE A 67 7.65 12.02 -7.02
N SER A 68 6.76 11.75 -6.08
CA SER A 68 7.14 11.18 -4.78
C SER A 68 7.66 9.75 -4.89
N THR A 69 7.12 8.99 -5.83
CA THR A 69 7.57 7.62 -6.13
C THR A 69 8.98 7.60 -6.72
N ILE A 70 9.32 8.56 -7.61
CA ILE A 70 10.66 8.66 -8.23
C ILE A 70 11.69 9.24 -7.25
N SER A 71 11.31 10.18 -6.39
CA SER A 71 12.22 10.82 -5.44
C SER A 71 12.56 9.96 -4.21
N GLY A 72 12.03 8.73 -4.13
CA GLY A 72 12.27 7.83 -2.99
C GLY A 72 11.65 8.33 -1.67
N GLY A 73 10.92 9.42 -1.71
CA GLY A 73 10.18 9.98 -0.60
C GLY A 73 8.72 9.50 -0.64
N GLY A 74 8.49 8.20 -0.52
CA GLY A 74 7.16 7.70 -0.29
C GLY A 74 6.61 8.39 0.95
N ALA A 75 5.66 9.31 0.77
CA ALA A 75 4.88 9.82 1.88
C ALA A 75 4.08 8.64 2.44
N GLN A 76 4.66 7.97 3.43
CA GLN A 76 3.98 6.94 4.21
C GLN A 76 2.98 7.63 5.15
N GLY A 77 2.02 8.31 4.57
CA GLY A 77 0.85 8.74 5.31
C GLY A 77 -0.04 7.52 5.50
N LEU A 78 -0.29 7.15 6.73
CA LEU A 78 -1.28 6.14 7.06
C LEU A 78 -2.66 6.69 6.73
N GLY A 79 -3.35 6.10 5.75
CA GLY A 79 -4.75 6.38 5.48
C GLY A 79 -5.64 5.67 6.51
N LEU A 80 -6.48 6.41 7.19
CA LEU A 80 -7.43 5.86 8.16
C LEU A 80 -8.36 4.83 7.50
N ASP A 81 -8.82 5.12 6.28
CA ASP A 81 -9.70 4.25 5.50
C ASP A 81 -9.07 2.86 5.33
N ASN A 82 -7.85 2.83 4.78
CA ASN A 82 -7.13 1.58 4.53
C ASN A 82 -6.82 0.82 5.81
N LEU A 83 -6.50 1.54 6.88
CA LEU A 83 -6.20 0.94 8.18
C LEU A 83 -7.44 0.31 8.82
N THR A 84 -8.57 1.00 8.79
CA THR A 84 -9.85 0.45 9.32
C THR A 84 -10.32 -0.75 8.53
N ASP A 85 -10.19 -0.72 7.20
CA ASP A 85 -10.51 -1.84 6.33
C ASP A 85 -9.58 -3.05 6.57
N ALA A 86 -8.29 -2.80 6.78
CA ALA A 86 -7.33 -3.86 7.10
C ALA A 86 -7.66 -4.50 8.47
N ILE A 87 -8.02 -3.71 9.47
CA ILE A 87 -8.46 -4.22 10.79
C ILE A 87 -9.75 -5.04 10.65
N ALA A 88 -10.71 -4.60 9.85
CA ALA A 88 -11.94 -5.35 9.59
C ALA A 88 -11.65 -6.70 8.91
N LYS A 89 -10.80 -6.72 7.88
CA LYS A 89 -10.36 -7.95 7.22
C LYS A 89 -9.61 -8.88 8.19
N ALA A 90 -8.75 -8.33 9.04
CA ALA A 90 -8.03 -9.09 10.06
C ALA A 90 -8.96 -9.71 11.11
N LYS A 91 -10.07 -9.03 11.44
CA LYS A 91 -11.11 -9.53 12.32
C LYS A 91 -11.74 -10.82 11.78
N ASP A 92 -12.05 -10.84 10.48
CA ASP A 92 -12.75 -11.94 9.83
C ASP A 92 -11.80 -13.10 9.41
N SER A 93 -10.50 -12.84 9.30
CA SER A 93 -9.50 -13.86 8.96
C SER A 93 -9.31 -14.88 10.09
N LYS A 94 -9.29 -16.16 9.76
CA LYS A 94 -9.04 -17.25 10.71
C LYS A 94 -7.56 -17.40 11.05
N GLU A 95 -6.69 -17.00 10.16
CA GLU A 95 -5.25 -17.10 10.22
C GLU A 95 -4.66 -16.09 11.21
N ILE A 96 -5.32 -14.91 11.35
CA ILE A 96 -4.88 -13.84 12.26
C ILE A 96 -5.44 -14.08 13.66
N LYS A 97 -4.53 -14.18 14.64
CA LYS A 97 -4.89 -14.44 16.03
C LYS A 97 -4.93 -13.18 16.90
N GLY A 98 -4.27 -12.12 16.45
CA GLY A 98 -4.24 -10.86 17.19
C GLY A 98 -3.60 -9.74 16.41
N ILE A 99 -3.64 -8.55 17.01
CA ILE A 99 -2.97 -7.35 16.53
C ILE A 99 -1.83 -7.00 17.48
N TYR A 100 -0.66 -6.72 16.91
CA TYR A 100 0.42 -6.04 17.59
C TYR A 100 0.46 -4.59 17.09
N LEU A 101 0.13 -3.68 17.99
CA LEU A 101 0.09 -2.25 17.70
C LEU A 101 1.38 -1.59 18.18
N GLU A 102 2.23 -1.22 17.27
CA GLU A 102 3.43 -0.46 17.53
C GLU A 102 3.09 1.03 17.42
N ALA A 103 2.85 1.66 18.56
CA ALA A 103 2.53 3.06 18.63
C ALA A 103 3.80 3.87 18.86
N GLY A 104 4.40 4.33 17.78
CA GLY A 104 5.54 5.26 17.81
C GLY A 104 5.10 6.73 17.93
N ALA A 105 5.83 7.62 17.30
CA ALA A 105 5.47 9.05 17.21
C ALA A 105 4.27 9.23 16.27
N PHE A 106 3.10 8.86 16.73
CA PHE A 106 1.86 8.90 15.99
C PHE A 106 1.11 10.21 16.25
N MET A 107 0.69 10.88 15.19
CA MET A 107 -0.11 12.09 15.25
C MET A 107 -1.36 11.92 14.38
N PRO A 108 -2.53 11.68 14.97
CA PRO A 108 -3.77 11.66 14.22
C PRO A 108 -4.07 13.10 13.75
N ASP A 109 -4.60 13.18 12.55
CA ASP A 109 -4.98 14.42 11.88
C ASP A 109 -6.06 15.18 12.70
N THR A 110 -7.02 14.43 13.22
CA THR A 110 -8.09 14.93 14.04
C THR A 110 -8.39 13.99 15.22
N PRO A 111 -9.01 14.49 16.31
CA PRO A 111 -9.52 13.63 17.37
C PRO A 111 -10.54 12.60 16.86
N ALA A 112 -11.30 12.96 15.82
CA ALA A 112 -12.27 12.06 15.20
C ALA A 112 -11.60 10.85 14.53
N SER A 113 -10.44 11.07 13.87
CA SER A 113 -9.64 10.01 13.26
C SER A 113 -9.09 9.04 14.31
N ALA A 114 -8.61 9.56 15.43
CA ALA A 114 -8.17 8.73 16.55
C ALA A 114 -9.33 7.91 17.14
N GLU A 115 -10.51 8.50 17.28
CA GLU A 115 -11.70 7.81 17.77
C GLU A 115 -12.18 6.73 16.79
N ALA A 116 -12.13 6.97 15.50
CA ALA A 116 -12.48 6.00 14.48
C ALA A 116 -11.55 4.77 14.52
N LEU A 117 -10.24 5.00 14.62
CA LEU A 117 -9.26 3.92 14.80
C LEU A 117 -9.53 3.14 16.09
N ARG A 118 -9.77 3.84 17.20
CA ARG A 118 -10.12 3.21 18.48
C ARG A 118 -11.37 2.33 18.35
N LYS A 119 -12.41 2.80 17.68
CA LYS A 119 -13.63 2.03 17.44
C LYS A 119 -13.37 0.77 16.64
N ALA A 120 -12.55 0.84 15.59
CA ALA A 120 -12.15 -0.32 14.79
C ALA A 120 -11.41 -1.36 15.63
N LEU A 121 -10.47 -0.93 16.48
CA LEU A 121 -9.74 -1.82 17.39
C LEU A 121 -10.66 -2.45 18.45
N VAL A 122 -11.58 -1.68 19.01
CA VAL A 122 -12.59 -2.21 19.97
C VAL A 122 -13.49 -3.24 19.29
N ASP A 123 -13.88 -3.00 18.06
CA ASP A 123 -14.68 -3.94 17.29
C ASP A 123 -13.92 -5.23 16.95
N PHE A 124 -12.64 -5.11 16.59
CA PHE A 124 -11.76 -6.26 16.42
C PHE A 124 -11.68 -7.10 17.70
N LYS A 125 -11.54 -6.47 18.88
CA LYS A 125 -11.47 -7.16 20.16
C LYS A 125 -12.73 -7.98 20.47
N LYS A 126 -13.90 -7.59 19.96
CA LYS A 126 -15.15 -8.35 20.11
C LYS A 126 -15.10 -9.72 19.43
N SER A 127 -14.18 -9.95 18.50
CA SER A 127 -13.97 -11.26 17.88
C SER A 127 -13.27 -12.28 18.79
N GLY A 128 -12.86 -11.87 20.00
CA GLY A 128 -12.14 -12.71 20.95
C GLY A 128 -10.62 -12.78 20.71
N LYS A 129 -10.11 -12.04 19.70
CA LYS A 129 -8.70 -11.96 19.40
C LYS A 129 -8.02 -10.91 20.30
N TRP A 130 -6.74 -11.10 20.57
CA TRP A 130 -6.00 -10.21 21.44
C TRP A 130 -5.43 -9.00 20.69
N ILE A 131 -5.22 -7.92 21.44
CA ILE A 131 -4.50 -6.72 20.97
C ILE A 131 -3.42 -6.44 22.01
N VAL A 132 -2.18 -6.31 21.55
CA VAL A 132 -1.05 -5.84 22.37
C VAL A 132 -0.56 -4.54 21.76
N ALA A 133 -0.45 -3.50 22.57
CA ALA A 133 0.10 -2.22 22.14
C ALA A 133 1.42 -1.98 22.86
N TYR A 134 2.41 -1.55 22.09
CA TYR A 134 3.72 -1.14 22.59
C TYR A 134 4.10 0.23 22.00
N GLY A 135 4.70 1.06 22.81
CA GLY A 135 5.25 2.34 22.39
C GLY A 135 6.19 2.92 23.43
N ASP A 136 7.25 3.56 22.95
CA ASP A 136 8.26 4.17 23.84
C ASP A 136 7.76 5.48 24.46
N SER A 137 6.84 6.15 23.78
CA SER A 137 6.24 7.39 24.26
C SER A 137 4.80 7.51 23.79
N TYR A 138 3.94 8.00 24.66
CA TYR A 138 2.55 8.28 24.36
C TYR A 138 2.19 9.72 24.68
N THR A 139 1.46 10.35 23.78
CA THR A 139 0.78 11.61 24.10
C THR A 139 -0.57 11.30 24.75
N GLN A 140 -1.17 12.28 25.40
CA GLN A 140 -2.50 12.13 25.99
C GLN A 140 -3.57 11.74 24.93
N MET A 141 -3.37 12.13 23.68
CA MET A 141 -4.29 11.82 22.57
C MET A 141 -4.11 10.40 22.05
N THR A 142 -2.89 9.87 22.10
CA THR A 142 -2.56 8.54 21.53
C THR A 142 -2.66 7.40 22.54
N TYR A 143 -2.70 7.73 23.83
CA TYR A 143 -2.92 6.78 24.92
C TYR A 143 -4.41 6.43 25.06
#